data_08614cf9a527c67a67d1a5c8afdc5d80
#
_entry.id   08614cf9a527c67a67d1a5c8afdc5d80
#
_cell.length_a   1.000
_cell.length_b   1.000
_cell.length_c   1.000
_cell.angle_alpha   90.00
_cell.angle_beta   90.00
_cell.angle_gamma   90.00
#
_symmetry.space_group_name_H-M   'P 1'
#
loop_
_entity.id
_entity.type
_entity.pdbx_description
1 polymer ?
#
loop_
_entity_poly.entity_id
_entity_poly.type
_entity_poly.pdbx_seq_one_letter_code
_entity_poly.pdbx_strand_id
1 'polypeptide(L)'
;MPNGGPSPQWQARNYFNGTEVIRSAASEANYRKEWREIIDCLYSYPSIAVWVPFNEAWGQFKTPEIVAWTKEYDPSRLVNPASGGNHYTCGDILDLHHYPGPNMFLYDPRRATVLGEYGGIGLVIEGNTWVNDKKNWGYVKFNTSDEVTNEYIKYGKHLLELIQKGFSAAVY
;
A
#
# COMPACT_ATOMS: atom_id res chain seq x y z
N MET A 1 16.35 1.48 -7.60
CA MET A 1 15.07 1.56 -8.36
C MET A 1 15.05 0.46 -9.38
N PRO A 2 14.04 -0.41 -9.46
CA PRO A 2 13.91 -1.30 -10.58
C PRO A 2 13.64 -0.44 -11.82
N ASN A 3 14.53 -0.55 -12.79
CA ASN A 3 14.53 0.28 -13.97
C ASN A 3 13.40 -0.14 -14.92
N GLY A 4 12.58 0.79 -15.34
CA GLY A 4 11.80 0.69 -16.55
C GLY A 4 10.50 -0.11 -16.48
N GLY A 5 9.86 -0.19 -15.34
CA GLY A 5 8.45 -0.59 -15.29
C GLY A 5 7.53 0.52 -15.75
N PRO A 6 6.30 0.20 -16.20
CA PRO A 6 5.29 1.22 -16.47
C PRO A 6 5.10 2.10 -15.25
N SER A 7 4.83 3.38 -15.48
CA SER A 7 4.55 4.32 -14.39
C SER A 7 3.41 3.79 -13.52
N PRO A 8 3.52 3.89 -12.18
CA PRO A 8 2.46 3.50 -11.28
C PRO A 8 1.15 4.18 -11.66
N GLN A 9 0.08 3.41 -11.78
CA GLN A 9 -1.26 3.96 -11.98
C GLN A 9 -1.90 4.28 -10.63
N TRP A 10 -1.27 5.14 -9.86
CA TRP A 10 -1.79 5.57 -8.57
C TRP A 10 -3.13 6.24 -8.74
N GLN A 11 -4.05 5.95 -7.83
CA GLN A 11 -5.40 6.52 -7.83
C GLN A 11 -6.21 6.22 -9.11
N ALA A 12 -5.85 5.15 -9.83
CA ALA A 12 -6.60 4.71 -10.98
C ALA A 12 -8.00 4.23 -10.54
N ARG A 13 -9.02 4.76 -11.21
CA ARG A 13 -10.43 4.40 -10.93
C ARG A 13 -10.85 3.07 -11.56
N ASN A 14 -9.92 2.37 -12.17
CA ASN A 14 -10.14 1.11 -12.87
C ASN A 14 -9.07 0.10 -12.48
N TYR A 15 -9.39 -1.17 -12.66
CA TYR A 15 -8.38 -2.22 -12.62
C TYR A 15 -7.33 -2.02 -13.71
N PHE A 16 -6.12 -2.46 -13.38
CA PHE A 16 -4.98 -2.37 -14.28
C PHE A 16 -5.19 -3.26 -15.53
N ASN A 17 -4.95 -2.68 -16.69
CA ASN A 17 -5.02 -3.35 -17.99
C ASN A 17 -3.76 -3.12 -18.84
N GLY A 18 -2.69 -2.61 -18.23
CA GLY A 18 -1.41 -2.34 -18.87
C GLY A 18 -0.46 -3.54 -18.83
N THR A 19 0.80 -3.27 -19.14
CA THR A 19 1.88 -4.26 -19.10
C THR A 19 2.70 -4.08 -17.83
N GLU A 20 2.88 -5.14 -17.09
CA GLU A 20 3.77 -5.17 -15.92
C GLU A 20 5.25 -5.25 -16.33
N VAL A 21 6.13 -5.11 -15.36
CA VAL A 21 7.57 -5.28 -15.56
C VAL A 21 7.89 -6.68 -16.09
N ILE A 22 8.67 -6.76 -17.16
CA ILE A 22 9.21 -8.02 -17.66
C ILE A 22 10.55 -8.27 -16.97
N ARG A 23 10.61 -9.30 -16.13
CA ARG A 23 11.83 -9.72 -15.45
C ARG A 23 12.55 -10.79 -16.25
N SER A 24 13.89 -10.82 -16.16
CA SER A 24 14.64 -11.98 -16.61
C SER A 24 14.29 -13.23 -15.76
N ALA A 25 14.47 -14.42 -16.32
CA ALA A 25 14.23 -15.68 -15.59
C ALA A 25 15.04 -15.75 -14.29
N ALA A 26 16.27 -15.26 -14.27
CA ALA A 26 17.10 -15.22 -13.08
C ALA A 26 16.54 -14.25 -12.01
N SER A 27 16.07 -13.07 -12.43
CA SER A 27 15.45 -12.09 -11.51
C SER A 27 14.13 -12.61 -10.93
N GLU A 28 13.31 -13.28 -11.74
CA GLU A 28 12.08 -13.90 -11.26
C GLU A 28 12.36 -15.04 -10.27
N ALA A 29 13.30 -15.91 -10.61
CA ALA A 29 13.70 -17.02 -9.73
C ALA A 29 14.23 -16.54 -8.38
N ASN A 30 15.04 -15.48 -8.39
CA ASN A 30 15.55 -14.86 -7.15
C ASN A 30 14.41 -14.25 -6.32
N TYR A 31 13.49 -13.52 -6.94
CA TYR A 31 12.33 -12.95 -6.25
C TYR A 31 11.49 -14.04 -5.56
N ARG A 32 11.17 -15.13 -6.29
CA ARG A 32 10.39 -16.26 -5.73
C ARG A 32 11.10 -16.96 -4.59
N LYS A 33 12.43 -17.10 -4.69
CA LYS A 33 13.25 -17.67 -3.62
C LYS A 33 13.18 -16.78 -2.37
N GLU A 34 13.49 -15.51 -2.49
CA GLU A 34 13.49 -14.57 -1.37
C GLU A 34 12.09 -14.43 -0.74
N TRP A 35 11.04 -14.35 -1.56
CA TRP A 35 9.67 -14.25 -1.07
C TRP A 35 9.26 -15.49 -0.25
N ARG A 36 9.63 -16.66 -0.72
CA ARG A 36 9.44 -17.91 0.04
C ARG A 36 10.20 -17.91 1.36
N GLU A 37 11.47 -17.52 1.34
CA GLU A 37 12.30 -17.46 2.54
C GLU A 37 11.75 -16.46 3.57
N ILE A 38 11.15 -15.35 3.14
CA ILE A 38 10.46 -14.40 4.01
C ILE A 38 9.25 -15.08 4.67
N ILE A 39 8.42 -15.75 3.88
CA ILE A 39 7.25 -16.46 4.41
C ILE A 39 7.68 -17.53 5.41
N ASP A 40 8.66 -18.38 5.06
CA ASP A 40 9.17 -19.44 5.93
C ASP A 40 9.72 -18.90 7.26
N CYS A 41 10.49 -17.83 7.19
CA CYS A 41 11.07 -17.18 8.37
C CYS A 41 10.01 -16.60 9.30
N LEU A 42 8.94 -16.03 8.74
CA LEU A 42 7.92 -15.30 9.49
C LEU A 42 6.64 -16.11 9.74
N TYR A 43 6.57 -17.34 9.24
CA TYR A 43 5.36 -18.17 9.29
C TYR A 43 4.80 -18.38 10.69
N SER A 44 5.68 -18.58 11.68
CA SER A 44 5.29 -18.87 13.06
C SER A 44 4.86 -17.63 13.88
N TYR A 45 4.89 -16.45 13.29
CA TYR A 45 4.45 -15.22 13.98
C TYR A 45 2.94 -14.97 13.78
N PRO A 46 2.09 -15.17 14.78
CA PRO A 46 0.63 -15.03 14.65
C PRO A 46 0.17 -13.58 14.45
N SER A 47 1.03 -12.61 14.72
CA SER A 47 0.76 -11.19 14.47
C SER A 47 0.75 -10.80 13.00
N ILE A 48 1.35 -11.64 12.13
CA ILE A 48 1.29 -11.43 10.68
C ILE A 48 -0.02 -11.99 10.16
N ALA A 49 -0.90 -11.11 9.71
CA ALA A 49 -2.24 -11.46 9.21
C ALA A 49 -2.34 -11.43 7.68
N VAL A 50 -1.45 -10.70 7.02
CA VAL A 50 -1.54 -10.41 5.57
C VAL A 50 -0.15 -10.50 4.95
N TRP A 51 -0.04 -11.16 3.79
CA TRP A 51 1.11 -11.12 2.91
C TRP A 51 0.91 -10.07 1.83
N VAL A 52 1.95 -9.25 1.58
CA VAL A 52 1.92 -8.16 0.60
C VAL A 52 3.11 -8.28 -0.34
N PRO A 53 2.99 -8.98 -1.49
CA PRO A 53 4.11 -9.23 -2.39
C PRO A 53 4.62 -7.98 -3.12
N PHE A 54 3.79 -6.96 -3.31
CA PHE A 54 4.17 -5.75 -4.04
C PHE A 54 3.67 -4.48 -3.36
N ASN A 55 4.39 -3.36 -3.58
CA ASN A 55 4.02 -2.03 -3.11
C ASN A 55 4.05 -1.02 -4.28
N GLU A 56 2.99 -0.23 -4.42
CA GLU A 56 2.88 0.93 -5.31
C GLU A 56 3.34 0.69 -6.75
N ALA A 57 3.00 -0.46 -7.33
CA ALA A 57 3.41 -0.90 -8.66
C ALA A 57 4.94 -1.10 -8.84
N TRP A 58 5.73 -0.84 -7.83
CA TRP A 58 7.19 -0.91 -7.90
C TRP A 58 7.66 -2.35 -8.10
N GLY A 59 8.07 -2.63 -9.34
CA GLY A 59 8.54 -3.94 -9.72
C GLY A 59 7.47 -5.03 -9.80
N GLN A 60 6.17 -4.68 -9.83
CA GLN A 60 5.09 -5.64 -10.07
C GLN A 60 5.31 -6.40 -11.37
N PHE A 61 5.20 -7.71 -11.27
CA PHE A 61 5.29 -8.62 -12.41
C PHE A 61 4.45 -9.86 -12.14
N LYS A 62 3.75 -10.36 -13.14
CA LYS A 62 2.90 -11.56 -13.03
C LYS A 62 2.05 -11.55 -11.76
N THR A 63 1.50 -10.39 -11.39
CA THR A 63 0.85 -10.18 -10.08
C THR A 63 -0.21 -11.25 -9.77
N PRO A 64 -1.14 -11.61 -10.68
CA PRO A 64 -2.12 -12.67 -10.37
C PRO A 64 -1.48 -14.03 -10.09
N GLU A 65 -0.39 -14.38 -10.78
CA GLU A 65 0.33 -15.64 -10.59
C GLU A 65 1.07 -15.67 -9.25
N ILE A 66 1.76 -14.58 -8.89
CA ILE A 66 2.46 -14.44 -7.60
C ILE A 66 1.46 -14.50 -6.44
N VAL A 67 0.32 -13.85 -6.56
CA VAL A 67 -0.76 -13.88 -5.56
C VAL A 67 -1.31 -15.30 -5.37
N ALA A 68 -1.62 -15.99 -6.48
CA ALA A 68 -2.13 -17.36 -6.42
C ALA A 68 -1.11 -18.30 -5.76
N TRP A 69 0.15 -18.21 -6.15
CA TRP A 69 1.23 -18.97 -5.53
C TRP A 69 1.42 -18.66 -4.05
N THR A 70 1.36 -17.37 -3.66
CA THR A 70 1.47 -16.98 -2.24
C THR A 70 0.33 -17.57 -1.41
N LYS A 71 -0.90 -17.54 -1.94
CA LYS A 71 -2.08 -18.09 -1.29
C LYS A 71 -2.05 -19.62 -1.17
N GLU A 72 -1.50 -20.30 -2.18
CA GLU A 72 -1.28 -21.74 -2.15
C GLU A 72 -0.19 -22.13 -1.13
N TYR A 73 0.88 -21.34 -1.07
CA TYR A 73 2.00 -21.59 -0.17
C TYR A 73 1.64 -21.36 1.31
N ASP A 74 0.89 -20.30 1.60
CA ASP A 74 0.31 -20.05 2.93
C ASP A 74 -1.20 -19.73 2.83
N PRO A 75 -2.06 -20.75 2.87
CA PRO A 75 -3.51 -20.55 2.80
C PRO A 75 -4.11 -19.97 4.09
N SER A 76 -3.34 -19.90 5.18
CA SER A 76 -3.83 -19.46 6.50
C SER A 76 -3.94 -17.94 6.62
N ARG A 77 -3.30 -17.18 5.72
CA ARG A 77 -3.26 -15.72 5.77
C ARG A 77 -3.91 -15.08 4.56
N LEU A 78 -4.32 -13.83 4.72
CA LEU A 78 -4.81 -13.02 3.62
C LEU A 78 -3.66 -12.59 2.69
N VAL A 79 -3.98 -12.31 1.43
CA VAL A 79 -3.03 -11.77 0.46
C VAL A 79 -3.56 -10.46 -0.11
N ASN A 80 -2.80 -9.39 0.11
CA ASN A 80 -2.97 -8.09 -0.53
C ASN A 80 -2.08 -8.07 -1.80
N PRO A 81 -2.62 -8.08 -3.00
CA PRO A 81 -1.85 -8.24 -4.24
C PRO A 81 -0.74 -7.22 -4.45
N ALA A 82 -1.08 -5.96 -4.17
CA ALA A 82 -0.17 -4.85 -4.27
C ALA A 82 -0.75 -3.67 -3.46
N SER A 83 -0.06 -3.28 -2.42
CA SER A 83 -0.44 -2.15 -1.59
C SER A 83 -0.34 -0.87 -2.41
N GLY A 84 -1.47 -0.20 -2.69
CA GLY A 84 -1.54 1.04 -3.45
C GLY A 84 -1.02 0.98 -4.90
N GLY A 85 -0.78 -0.21 -5.44
CA GLY A 85 -0.20 -0.39 -6.76
C GLY A 85 -1.22 -0.59 -7.87
N ASN A 86 -0.75 -1.12 -9.03
CA ASN A 86 -1.62 -1.52 -10.12
C ASN A 86 -2.62 -2.57 -9.61
N HIS A 87 -3.89 -2.22 -9.58
CA HIS A 87 -4.93 -3.05 -8.99
C HIS A 87 -5.41 -4.13 -9.93
N TYR A 88 -5.41 -5.38 -9.45
CA TYR A 88 -5.96 -6.54 -10.15
C TYR A 88 -7.19 -7.10 -9.43
N THR A 89 -7.95 -7.96 -10.09
CA THR A 89 -9.12 -8.64 -9.51
C THR A 89 -8.75 -9.93 -8.79
N CYS A 90 -7.59 -9.99 -8.14
CA CYS A 90 -7.06 -11.15 -7.40
C CYS A 90 -6.75 -10.77 -5.95
N GLY A 91 -6.49 -11.80 -5.12
CA GLY A 91 -6.23 -11.65 -3.70
C GLY A 91 -7.46 -11.33 -2.86
N ASP A 92 -7.24 -11.10 -1.58
CA ASP A 92 -8.31 -10.92 -0.59
C ASP A 92 -8.60 -9.44 -0.30
N ILE A 93 -7.68 -8.56 -0.65
CA ILE A 93 -7.72 -7.13 -0.32
C ILE A 93 -7.58 -6.29 -1.58
N LEU A 94 -8.34 -5.21 -1.66
CA LEU A 94 -8.13 -4.08 -2.56
C LEU A 94 -7.55 -2.94 -1.72
N ASP A 95 -6.27 -2.64 -1.88
CA ASP A 95 -5.56 -1.67 -1.08
C ASP A 95 -5.28 -0.39 -1.87
N LEU A 96 -5.78 0.71 -1.37
CA LEU A 96 -5.66 2.04 -1.97
C LEU A 96 -4.65 2.88 -1.20
N HIS A 97 -3.86 3.67 -1.90
CA HIS A 97 -3.03 4.74 -1.33
C HIS A 97 -3.53 6.09 -1.80
N HIS A 98 -3.70 7.04 -0.90
CA HIS A 98 -4.11 8.38 -1.25
C HIS A 98 -3.57 9.42 -0.28
N TYR A 99 -2.82 10.37 -0.79
CA TYR A 99 -2.22 11.45 -0.03
C TYR A 99 -2.75 12.83 -0.47
N PRO A 100 -2.87 13.78 0.46
CA PRO A 100 -2.62 13.63 1.90
C PRO A 100 -3.79 13.06 2.70
N GLY A 101 -5.01 13.23 2.28
CA GLY A 101 -6.21 12.81 3.03
C GLY A 101 -6.82 11.52 2.51
N PRO A 102 -7.71 10.89 3.30
CA PRO A 102 -8.37 9.66 2.90
C PRO A 102 -9.29 9.85 1.70
N ASN A 103 -9.32 8.84 0.80
CA ASN A 103 -10.23 8.81 -0.34
C ASN A 103 -10.47 7.36 -0.78
N MET A 104 -11.66 7.09 -1.32
CA MET A 104 -12.01 5.81 -1.93
C MET A 104 -12.34 6.04 -3.41
N PHE A 105 -11.37 5.82 -4.29
CA PHE A 105 -11.50 6.04 -5.73
C PHE A 105 -11.77 4.76 -6.52
N LEU A 106 -11.67 3.59 -5.89
CA LEU A 106 -12.01 2.27 -6.42
C LEU A 106 -12.64 1.44 -5.30
N TYR A 107 -13.60 0.58 -5.63
CA TYR A 107 -14.27 -0.30 -4.68
C TYR A 107 -14.54 -1.67 -5.31
N ASP A 108 -14.32 -2.75 -4.55
CA ASP A 108 -14.68 -4.11 -4.94
C ASP A 108 -15.49 -4.79 -3.83
N PRO A 109 -16.79 -5.04 -4.04
CA PRO A 109 -17.64 -5.64 -3.01
C PRO A 109 -17.29 -7.10 -2.67
N ARG A 110 -16.39 -7.73 -3.44
CA ARG A 110 -15.95 -9.13 -3.23
C ARG A 110 -14.71 -9.24 -2.34
N ARG A 111 -14.07 -8.11 -2.01
CA ARG A 111 -12.83 -8.05 -1.25
C ARG A 111 -12.91 -6.97 -0.18
N ALA A 112 -12.09 -7.08 0.86
CA ALA A 112 -11.90 -5.98 1.78
C ALA A 112 -11.24 -4.80 1.03
N THR A 113 -11.93 -3.65 0.96
CA THR A 113 -11.34 -2.42 0.45
C THR A 113 -10.71 -1.67 1.61
N VAL A 114 -9.41 -1.41 1.54
CA VAL A 114 -8.65 -0.72 2.57
C VAL A 114 -7.93 0.50 2.00
N LEU A 115 -7.64 1.45 2.86
CA LEU A 115 -6.73 2.56 2.58
C LEU A 115 -5.41 2.25 3.31
N GLY A 116 -4.50 1.54 2.63
CA GLY A 116 -3.26 1.05 3.24
C GLY A 116 -2.28 2.15 3.58
N GLU A 117 -2.35 3.29 2.87
CA GLU A 117 -1.54 4.45 3.20
C GLU A 117 -2.30 5.76 2.94
N TYR A 118 -2.25 6.67 3.91
CA TYR A 118 -2.69 8.06 3.76
C TYR A 118 -1.98 8.93 4.80
N GLY A 119 -2.09 10.25 4.69
CA GLY A 119 -1.52 11.17 5.67
C GLY A 119 -0.32 11.94 5.16
N GLY A 120 0.81 11.85 5.86
CA GLY A 120 2.00 12.65 5.53
C GLY A 120 1.84 14.13 5.89
N ILE A 121 1.16 14.41 7.00
CA ILE A 121 1.03 15.74 7.59
C ILE A 121 2.37 16.11 8.25
N GLY A 122 3.01 17.18 7.78
CA GLY A 122 4.32 17.62 8.24
C GLY A 122 4.25 18.77 9.23
N LEU A 123 4.98 18.62 10.35
CA LEU A 123 5.27 19.70 11.29
C LEU A 123 6.75 19.61 11.67
N VAL A 124 7.48 20.70 11.51
CA VAL A 124 8.87 20.80 11.96
C VAL A 124 8.88 21.14 13.45
N ILE A 125 9.44 20.25 14.25
CA ILE A 125 9.69 20.48 15.68
C ILE A 125 11.20 20.69 15.86
N GLU A 126 11.58 21.87 16.30
CA GLU A 126 12.98 22.22 16.52
C GLU A 126 13.63 21.25 17.52
N GLY A 127 14.85 20.80 17.19
CA GLY A 127 15.59 19.83 17.99
C GLY A 127 15.21 18.36 17.73
N ASN A 128 14.16 18.07 16.91
CA ASN A 128 13.72 16.71 16.58
C ASN A 128 13.81 16.39 15.06
N THR A 129 14.67 17.11 14.35
CA THR A 129 14.92 16.88 12.91
C THR A 129 16.31 16.30 12.69
N TRP A 130 16.47 15.45 11.66
CA TRP A 130 17.76 14.87 11.29
C TRP A 130 18.79 15.92 10.83
N VAL A 131 18.32 16.98 10.21
CA VAL A 131 19.11 18.11 9.76
C VAL A 131 18.47 19.40 10.24
N ASN A 132 19.32 20.37 10.64
CA ASN A 132 18.86 21.67 11.16
C ASN A 132 18.33 22.61 10.07
N ASP A 133 18.24 22.16 8.84
CA ASP A 133 17.57 22.94 7.78
C ASP A 133 16.05 22.73 7.85
N LYS A 134 15.30 23.78 7.59
CA LYS A 134 13.83 23.78 7.64
C LYS A 134 13.14 23.00 6.51
N LYS A 135 13.88 22.15 5.79
CA LYS A 135 13.35 21.32 4.71
C LYS A 135 12.88 19.96 5.23
N ASN A 136 11.82 19.97 6.01
CA ASN A 136 11.19 18.72 6.40
C ASN A 136 10.23 18.22 5.31
N TRP A 137 10.11 16.91 5.19
CA TRP A 137 9.22 16.27 4.24
C TRP A 137 7.77 16.25 4.77
N GLY A 138 6.81 16.26 3.87
CA GLY A 138 5.38 16.12 4.13
C GLY A 138 4.59 16.46 2.88
N TYR A 139 3.49 15.75 2.64
CA TYR A 139 2.56 16.09 1.54
C TYR A 139 1.87 17.42 1.78
N VAL A 140 1.53 17.70 3.04
CA VAL A 140 1.11 19.01 3.52
C VAL A 140 1.94 19.39 4.73
N LYS A 141 2.17 20.69 4.94
CA LYS A 141 3.00 21.19 6.02
C LYS A 141 2.23 22.24 6.80
N PHE A 142 2.35 22.17 8.11
CA PHE A 142 1.75 23.09 9.06
C PHE A 142 2.82 23.73 9.95
N ASN A 143 2.46 24.79 10.62
CA ASN A 143 3.37 25.55 11.47
C ASN A 143 3.11 25.33 12.97
N THR A 144 1.95 24.78 13.32
CA THR A 144 1.53 24.58 14.71
C THR A 144 0.94 23.18 14.92
N SER A 145 1.05 22.68 16.15
CA SER A 145 0.44 21.42 16.56
C SER A 145 -1.09 21.43 16.44
N ASP A 146 -1.71 22.60 16.68
CA ASP A 146 -3.16 22.74 16.57
C ASP A 146 -3.64 22.58 15.13
N GLU A 147 -2.92 23.14 14.16
CA GLU A 147 -3.22 22.96 12.73
C GLU A 147 -3.12 21.47 12.34
N VAL A 148 -2.06 20.78 12.76
CA VAL A 148 -1.88 19.33 12.52
C VAL A 148 -3.03 18.54 13.16
N THR A 149 -3.36 18.82 14.40
CA THR A 149 -4.43 18.17 15.13
C THR A 149 -5.79 18.36 14.45
N ASN A 150 -6.09 19.56 14.00
CA ASN A 150 -7.33 19.87 13.31
C ASN A 150 -7.43 19.13 11.96
N GLU A 151 -6.33 19.07 11.19
CA GLU A 151 -6.33 18.32 9.92
C GLU A 151 -6.46 16.80 10.16
N TYR A 152 -5.78 16.26 11.17
CA TYR A 152 -5.92 14.86 11.55
C TYR A 152 -7.36 14.50 11.96
N ILE A 153 -8.01 15.35 12.77
CA ILE A 153 -9.42 15.20 13.15
C ILE A 153 -10.33 15.23 11.92
N LYS A 154 -10.07 16.12 10.97
CA LYS A 154 -10.80 16.21 9.71
C LYS A 154 -10.68 14.91 8.89
N TYR A 155 -9.47 14.32 8.82
CA TYR A 155 -9.28 13.02 8.17
C TYR A 155 -10.06 11.92 8.88
N GLY A 156 -10.02 11.89 10.23
CA GLY A 156 -10.81 10.92 11.00
C GLY A 156 -12.31 11.02 10.74
N LYS A 157 -12.87 12.24 10.67
CA LYS A 157 -14.28 12.44 10.32
C LYS A 157 -14.60 11.97 8.91
N HIS A 158 -13.73 12.25 7.94
CA HIS A 158 -13.94 11.78 6.57
C HIS A 158 -13.83 10.25 6.45
N LEU A 159 -12.95 9.61 7.22
CA LEU A 159 -12.88 8.15 7.28
C LEU A 159 -14.19 7.53 7.75
N LEU A 160 -14.87 8.11 8.73
CA LEU A 160 -16.18 7.60 9.18
C LEU A 160 -17.20 7.58 8.04
N GLU A 161 -17.18 8.58 7.16
CA GLU A 161 -18.04 8.61 5.96
C GLU A 161 -17.65 7.54 4.95
N LEU A 162 -16.35 7.28 4.77
CA LEU A 162 -15.84 6.25 3.85
C LEU A 162 -16.11 4.83 4.37
N ILE A 163 -16.08 4.61 5.68
CA ILE A 163 -16.49 3.35 6.31
C ILE A 163 -17.95 3.02 5.96
N GLN A 164 -18.84 4.00 6.00
CA GLN A 164 -20.24 3.82 5.60
C GLN A 164 -20.39 3.46 4.11
N LYS A 165 -19.40 3.77 3.29
CA LYS A 165 -19.34 3.44 1.86
C LYS A 165 -18.61 2.13 1.55
N GLY A 166 -18.08 1.44 2.57
CA GLY A 166 -17.50 0.11 2.42
C GLY A 166 -15.99 -0.03 2.71
N PHE A 167 -15.32 0.99 3.25
CA PHE A 167 -13.95 0.77 3.76
C PHE A 167 -13.95 -0.18 4.95
N SER A 168 -13.01 -1.12 4.91
CA SER A 168 -12.80 -2.13 5.96
C SER A 168 -11.70 -1.73 6.94
N ALA A 169 -10.70 -0.97 6.50
CA ALA A 169 -9.58 -0.51 7.32
C ALA A 169 -8.90 0.71 6.69
N ALA A 170 -8.15 1.46 7.51
CA ALA A 170 -7.26 2.51 7.06
C ALA A 170 -6.01 2.57 7.93
N VAL A 171 -4.84 2.86 7.32
CA VAL A 171 -3.54 2.98 7.99
C VAL A 171 -2.97 4.37 7.69
N TYR A 172 -2.72 5.15 8.76
CA TYR A 172 -2.11 6.48 8.66
C TYR A 172 -0.60 6.36 8.54
#